data_9fe0dacea0d24306a4195d562d4a5e0c
#
_entry.id   9fe0dacea0d24306a4195d562d4a5e0c
#
_cell.length_a   1.000
_cell.length_b   1.000
_cell.length_c   1.000
_cell.angle_alpha   90.00
_cell.angle_beta   90.00
_cell.angle_gamma   90.00
#
_symmetry.space_group_name_H-M   'P 1'
#
loop_
_entity.id
_entity.type
_entity.pdbx_description
1 polymer ?
#
loop_
_entity_poly.entity_id
_entity_poly.type
_entity_poly.pdbx_seq_one_letter_code
_entity_poly.pdbx_strand_id
1 'polypeptide(L)'
;MASVCTAEATRAAEQRWFDAHPGQDLMDIAAQAVARKAQELLLGGAVDEIMPDWAASQCVLVLVGGGNNGGDGLFAAAALAQRGWRVELAQVMGQPHEAGMAAALDAGCIRVSLGEVTSHSYDLAIDAVLGIGGRPGIPQSLERIDTWLRARQIPVLAVDLPSGLDANSGEVESCVHAAYTITFSSLKWCHIAHPAARYCGELEVHDIGLDFVDDDGECLDDVDEYCDLAEMASLWPVPGALDDKYSRGVVGIDTGSEKFPGAAVLGVLGALRTGPGMVRFSGPSAIMAFILSRAPSVVIGEGRVQSWVIGSGWGTHDGNADRFSQRAALPS
;
A
#
# COMPACT_ATOMS: atom_id res chain seq x y z
N MET A 1 0.91 7.49 11.28
CA MET A 1 1.13 7.65 9.82
C MET A 1 2.24 6.71 9.40
N ALA A 2 2.10 6.02 8.28
CA ALA A 2 3.14 5.14 7.76
C ALA A 2 3.98 5.91 6.73
N SER A 3 5.30 5.68 6.71
CA SER A 3 6.16 6.26 5.68
C SER A 3 5.97 5.54 4.35
N VAL A 4 6.02 6.29 3.26
CA VAL A 4 6.03 5.79 1.88
C VAL A 4 7.35 6.19 1.24
N CYS A 5 8.12 5.23 0.78
CA CYS A 5 9.48 5.46 0.31
C CYS A 5 9.69 4.95 -1.11
N THR A 6 10.67 5.54 -1.79
CA THR A 6 11.24 4.94 -3.00
C THR A 6 12.14 3.76 -2.64
N ALA A 7 12.45 2.92 -3.62
CA ALA A 7 13.42 1.83 -3.47
C ALA A 7 14.82 2.36 -3.09
N GLU A 8 15.16 3.54 -3.58
CA GLU A 8 16.42 4.24 -3.29
C GLU A 8 16.48 4.69 -1.83
N ALA A 9 15.41 5.34 -1.33
CA ALA A 9 15.33 5.77 0.07
C ALA A 9 15.36 4.57 1.03
N THR A 10 14.66 3.48 0.67
CA THR A 10 14.69 2.23 1.46
C THR A 10 16.12 1.67 1.55
N ARG A 11 16.84 1.54 0.43
CA ARG A 11 18.25 1.07 0.43
C ARG A 11 19.17 1.98 1.22
N ALA A 12 18.96 3.30 1.15
CA ALA A 12 19.74 4.25 1.93
C ALA A 12 19.50 4.07 3.44
N ALA A 13 18.27 3.81 3.86
CA ALA A 13 17.92 3.51 5.25
C ALA A 13 18.55 2.17 5.70
N GLU A 14 18.49 1.12 4.87
CA GLU A 14 19.15 -0.18 5.13
C GLU A 14 20.66 0.00 5.33
N GLN A 15 21.33 0.76 4.44
CA GLN A 15 22.77 0.99 4.54
C GLN A 15 23.14 1.71 5.83
N ARG A 16 22.40 2.74 6.24
CA ARG A 16 22.62 3.41 7.51
C ARG A 16 22.42 2.49 8.70
N TRP A 17 21.39 1.65 8.63
CA TRP A 17 21.14 0.67 9.68
C TRP A 17 22.31 -0.31 9.84
N PHE A 18 22.86 -0.86 8.73
CA PHE A 18 24.03 -1.73 8.75
C PHE A 18 25.28 -1.04 9.30
N ASP A 19 25.48 0.24 8.95
CA ASP A 19 26.60 1.04 9.46
C ASP A 19 26.51 1.26 10.98
N ALA A 20 25.29 1.41 11.50
CA ALA A 20 25.02 1.59 12.93
C ALA A 20 25.00 0.27 13.72
N HIS A 21 24.74 -0.87 13.07
CA HIS A 21 24.56 -2.17 13.73
C HIS A 21 25.48 -3.25 13.14
N PRO A 22 26.81 -3.11 13.27
CA PRO A 22 27.75 -4.06 12.69
C PRO A 22 27.57 -5.47 13.28
N GLY A 23 27.39 -6.45 12.41
CA GLY A 23 27.23 -7.87 12.80
C GLY A 23 25.78 -8.29 13.10
N GLN A 24 24.81 -7.40 12.94
CA GLN A 24 23.38 -7.76 12.94
C GLN A 24 22.88 -7.98 11.52
N ASP A 25 21.80 -8.74 11.37
CA ASP A 25 21.22 -9.08 10.07
C ASP A 25 19.72 -8.72 10.02
N LEU A 26 19.36 -7.76 9.17
CA LEU A 26 17.97 -7.40 8.90
C LEU A 26 17.18 -8.55 8.30
N MET A 27 17.84 -9.41 7.53
CA MET A 27 17.21 -10.56 6.87
C MET A 27 16.64 -11.56 7.88
N ASP A 28 17.29 -11.77 9.04
CA ASP A 28 16.74 -12.64 10.08
C ASP A 28 15.45 -12.06 10.67
N ILE A 29 15.42 -10.75 10.94
CA ILE A 29 14.23 -10.06 11.46
C ILE A 29 13.08 -10.14 10.45
N ALA A 30 13.36 -9.83 9.18
CA ALA A 30 12.38 -9.88 8.09
C ALA A 30 11.83 -11.31 7.90
N ALA A 31 12.71 -12.32 7.84
CA ALA A 31 12.34 -13.71 7.67
C ALA A 31 11.45 -14.22 8.81
N GLN A 32 11.74 -13.87 10.07
CA GLN A 32 10.90 -14.23 11.20
C GLN A 32 9.50 -13.58 11.12
N ALA A 33 9.42 -12.34 10.63
CA ALA A 33 8.15 -11.66 10.41
C ALA A 33 7.32 -12.37 9.31
N VAL A 34 7.95 -12.73 8.19
CA VAL A 34 7.31 -13.51 7.11
C VAL A 34 6.82 -14.87 7.64
N ALA A 35 7.65 -15.60 8.37
CA ALA A 35 7.28 -16.90 8.93
C ALA A 35 6.11 -16.79 9.90
N ARG A 36 6.10 -15.77 10.77
CA ARG A 36 4.99 -15.50 11.69
C ARG A 36 3.70 -15.18 10.94
N LYS A 37 3.76 -14.30 9.91
CA LYS A 37 2.58 -13.98 9.10
C LYS A 37 2.04 -15.19 8.37
N ALA A 38 2.92 -16.00 7.78
CA ALA A 38 2.52 -17.26 7.15
C ALA A 38 1.80 -18.21 8.13
N GLN A 39 2.30 -18.36 9.35
CA GLN A 39 1.62 -19.15 10.40
C GLN A 39 0.25 -18.59 10.77
N GLU A 40 0.14 -17.28 10.96
CA GLU A 40 -1.12 -16.61 11.26
C GLU A 40 -2.17 -16.92 10.18
N LEU A 41 -1.78 -16.83 8.91
CA LEU A 41 -2.67 -17.12 7.77
C LEU A 41 -3.09 -18.60 7.73
N LEU A 42 -2.16 -19.53 7.99
CA LEU A 42 -2.43 -20.96 7.99
C LEU A 42 -3.30 -21.40 9.17
N LEU A 43 -3.16 -20.74 10.31
CA LEU A 43 -3.95 -21.05 11.52
C LEU A 43 -5.30 -20.32 11.57
N GLY A 44 -5.53 -19.33 10.69
CA GLY A 44 -6.75 -18.52 10.64
C GLY A 44 -6.88 -17.55 11.82
N GLY A 45 -5.76 -17.11 12.41
CA GLY A 45 -5.76 -16.15 13.52
C GLY A 45 -4.47 -16.17 14.35
N ALA A 46 -4.57 -15.75 15.61
CA ALA A 46 -3.43 -15.65 16.51
C ALA A 46 -2.60 -16.94 16.59
N VAL A 47 -1.30 -16.77 16.59
CA VAL A 47 -0.34 -17.88 16.66
C VAL A 47 -0.20 -18.30 18.12
N ASP A 48 -0.73 -19.47 18.46
CA ASP A 48 -0.43 -20.12 19.73
C ASP A 48 0.96 -20.77 19.69
N GLU A 49 1.62 -20.91 20.84
CA GLU A 49 2.96 -21.53 20.95
C GLU A 49 2.94 -23.02 20.60
N ILE A 50 1.79 -23.67 20.67
CA ILE A 50 1.64 -25.11 20.41
C ILE A 50 1.01 -25.32 19.04
N MET A 51 1.77 -25.93 18.14
CA MET A 51 1.29 -26.33 16.82
C MET A 51 0.22 -27.42 16.94
N PRO A 52 -0.96 -27.20 16.33
CA PRO A 52 -1.98 -28.24 16.30
C PRO A 52 -1.53 -29.44 15.41
N ASP A 53 -1.94 -30.66 15.75
CA ASP A 53 -1.54 -31.87 15.03
C ASP A 53 -1.86 -31.85 13.52
N TRP A 54 -2.94 -31.14 13.13
CA TRP A 54 -3.33 -31.00 11.72
C TRP A 54 -2.40 -30.08 10.91
N ALA A 55 -1.64 -29.22 11.56
CA ALA A 55 -0.76 -28.28 10.87
C ALA A 55 0.34 -28.98 10.05
N ALA A 56 0.81 -30.14 10.51
CA ALA A 56 1.76 -30.95 9.78
C ALA A 56 1.23 -31.51 8.45
N SER A 57 -0.08 -31.47 8.21
CA SER A 57 -0.70 -31.88 6.94
C SER A 57 -0.75 -30.75 5.90
N GLN A 58 -0.57 -29.50 6.33
CA GLN A 58 -0.55 -28.35 5.44
C GLN A 58 0.81 -28.18 4.77
N CYS A 59 0.79 -27.72 3.53
CA CYS A 59 2.00 -27.53 2.73
C CYS A 59 2.13 -26.09 2.27
N VAL A 60 3.29 -25.51 2.49
CA VAL A 60 3.65 -24.15 2.05
C VAL A 60 4.57 -24.25 0.84
N LEU A 61 4.22 -23.56 -0.24
CA LEU A 61 5.09 -23.36 -1.38
C LEU A 61 5.87 -22.03 -1.20
N VAL A 62 7.18 -22.08 -1.32
CA VAL A 62 7.99 -20.85 -1.37
C VAL A 62 8.58 -20.71 -2.77
N LEU A 63 8.19 -19.65 -3.46
CA LEU A 63 8.71 -19.25 -4.76
C LEU A 63 9.94 -18.39 -4.54
N VAL A 64 11.11 -18.88 -4.97
CA VAL A 64 12.41 -18.31 -4.61
C VAL A 64 13.05 -17.61 -5.80
N GLY A 65 13.43 -16.36 -5.60
CA GLY A 65 14.28 -15.58 -6.51
C GLY A 65 15.75 -15.55 -6.09
N GLY A 66 16.53 -14.78 -6.80
CA GLY A 66 17.89 -14.40 -6.40
C GLY A 66 17.86 -13.13 -5.52
N GLY A 67 18.93 -12.91 -4.74
CA GLY A 67 19.07 -11.71 -3.91
C GLY A 67 18.39 -11.79 -2.54
N ASN A 68 18.27 -10.62 -1.90
CA ASN A 68 17.82 -10.52 -0.49
C ASN A 68 16.39 -11.00 -0.28
N ASN A 69 15.46 -10.62 -1.15
CA ASN A 69 14.06 -11.06 -1.07
C ASN A 69 13.93 -12.60 -1.09
N GLY A 70 14.71 -13.25 -1.96
CA GLY A 70 14.83 -14.72 -1.96
C GLY A 70 15.44 -15.27 -0.68
N GLY A 71 16.38 -14.54 -0.08
CA GLY A 71 16.97 -14.84 1.22
C GLY A 71 15.93 -14.80 2.34
N ASP A 72 15.15 -13.74 2.42
CA ASP A 72 14.06 -13.59 3.41
C ASP A 72 13.08 -14.77 3.32
N GLY A 73 12.66 -15.12 2.08
CA GLY A 73 11.78 -16.26 1.84
C GLY A 73 12.40 -17.60 2.24
N LEU A 74 13.70 -17.81 2.02
CA LEU A 74 14.40 -19.06 2.37
C LEU A 74 14.59 -19.20 3.88
N PHE A 75 14.97 -18.15 4.60
CA PHE A 75 15.06 -18.20 6.06
C PHE A 75 13.68 -18.31 6.70
N ALA A 76 12.64 -17.68 6.13
CA ALA A 76 11.26 -17.89 6.55
C ALA A 76 10.81 -19.34 6.35
N ALA A 77 11.17 -19.95 5.22
CA ALA A 77 10.94 -21.37 4.95
C ALA A 77 11.59 -22.27 6.00
N ALA A 78 12.86 -22.00 6.34
CA ALA A 78 13.58 -22.71 7.40
C ALA A 78 12.86 -22.61 8.75
N ALA A 79 12.44 -21.39 9.13
CA ALA A 79 11.73 -21.14 10.37
C ALA A 79 10.36 -21.87 10.42
N LEU A 80 9.64 -21.93 9.31
CA LEU A 80 8.38 -22.69 9.19
C LEU A 80 8.63 -24.21 9.32
N ALA A 81 9.64 -24.74 8.62
CA ALA A 81 9.96 -26.14 8.68
C ALA A 81 10.41 -26.58 10.09
N GLN A 82 11.22 -25.77 10.77
CA GLN A 82 11.63 -26.01 12.18
C GLN A 82 10.44 -26.06 13.15
N ARG A 83 9.35 -25.33 12.81
CA ARG A 83 8.10 -25.34 13.57
C ARG A 83 7.15 -26.48 13.17
N GLY A 84 7.57 -27.36 12.25
CA GLY A 84 6.84 -28.56 11.84
C GLY A 84 5.95 -28.41 10.59
N TRP A 85 5.97 -27.28 9.90
CA TRP A 85 5.27 -27.11 8.63
C TRP A 85 5.97 -27.88 7.51
N ARG A 86 5.20 -28.46 6.58
CA ARG A 86 5.77 -28.98 5.34
C ARG A 86 6.01 -27.80 4.39
N VAL A 87 7.27 -27.66 3.93
CA VAL A 87 7.66 -26.55 3.06
C VAL A 87 8.34 -27.07 1.80
N GLU A 88 7.84 -26.64 0.65
CA GLU A 88 8.42 -26.93 -0.66
C GLU A 88 8.99 -25.64 -1.30
N LEU A 89 10.21 -25.74 -1.82
CA LEU A 89 10.97 -24.64 -2.40
C LEU A 89 11.02 -24.77 -3.92
N ALA A 90 10.47 -23.82 -4.65
CA ALA A 90 10.55 -23.75 -6.09
C ALA A 90 11.39 -22.55 -6.53
N GLN A 91 12.58 -22.81 -7.07
CA GLN A 91 13.45 -21.75 -7.60
C GLN A 91 12.91 -21.23 -8.93
N VAL A 92 12.58 -19.94 -8.99
CA VAL A 92 11.98 -19.31 -10.16
C VAL A 92 13.05 -18.69 -11.05
N MET A 93 13.99 -17.94 -10.48
CA MET A 93 15.02 -17.24 -11.23
C MET A 93 16.21 -16.83 -10.36
N GLY A 94 17.31 -16.50 -11.02
CA GLY A 94 18.54 -16.06 -10.36
C GLY A 94 19.26 -17.17 -9.59
N GLN A 95 20.35 -16.82 -8.90
CA GLN A 95 21.03 -17.72 -7.97
C GLN A 95 20.40 -17.50 -6.58
N PRO A 96 19.90 -18.55 -5.90
CA PRO A 96 19.31 -18.40 -4.59
C PRO A 96 20.37 -17.96 -3.57
N HIS A 97 19.94 -17.31 -2.50
CA HIS A 97 20.80 -16.94 -1.38
C HIS A 97 21.40 -18.22 -0.76
N GLU A 98 22.74 -18.36 -0.82
CA GLU A 98 23.43 -19.62 -0.50
C GLU A 98 23.17 -20.09 0.93
N ALA A 99 23.39 -19.20 1.91
CA ALA A 99 23.15 -19.52 3.31
C ALA A 99 21.68 -19.80 3.62
N GLY A 100 20.74 -19.04 3.03
CA GLY A 100 19.30 -19.27 3.19
C GLY A 100 18.87 -20.62 2.61
N MET A 101 19.37 -20.99 1.42
CA MET A 101 19.08 -22.31 0.83
C MET A 101 19.62 -23.46 1.69
N ALA A 102 20.83 -23.32 2.22
CA ALA A 102 21.41 -24.32 3.13
C ALA A 102 20.56 -24.46 4.40
N ALA A 103 20.22 -23.34 5.05
CA ALA A 103 19.39 -23.33 6.25
C ALA A 103 17.99 -23.97 6.02
N ALA A 104 17.36 -23.68 4.88
CA ALA A 104 16.06 -24.24 4.54
C ALA A 104 16.13 -25.77 4.32
N LEU A 105 17.16 -26.25 3.64
CA LEU A 105 17.35 -27.68 3.41
C LEU A 105 17.70 -28.41 4.70
N ASP A 106 18.55 -27.84 5.54
CA ASP A 106 18.91 -28.39 6.85
C ASP A 106 17.70 -28.49 7.80
N ALA A 107 16.76 -27.54 7.68
CA ALA A 107 15.49 -27.54 8.40
C ALA A 107 14.47 -28.56 7.86
N GLY A 108 14.74 -29.19 6.71
CA GLY A 108 13.88 -30.23 6.13
C GLY A 108 12.96 -29.75 5.02
N CYS A 109 13.16 -28.54 4.48
CA CYS A 109 12.45 -28.09 3.28
C CYS A 109 12.82 -28.95 2.06
N ILE A 110 11.88 -29.14 1.15
CA ILE A 110 12.03 -30.00 -0.04
C ILE A 110 12.13 -29.15 -1.29
N ARG A 111 13.14 -29.34 -2.10
CA ARG A 111 13.21 -28.69 -3.41
C ARG A 111 12.31 -29.38 -4.41
N VAL A 112 11.54 -28.59 -5.14
CA VAL A 112 10.69 -29.03 -6.25
C VAL A 112 11.02 -28.23 -7.52
N SER A 113 10.90 -28.86 -8.67
CA SER A 113 11.02 -28.13 -9.92
C SER A 113 9.76 -27.33 -10.22
N LEU A 114 9.86 -26.23 -10.98
CA LEU A 114 8.70 -25.43 -11.40
C LEU A 114 7.64 -26.27 -12.12
N GLY A 115 8.05 -27.32 -12.83
CA GLY A 115 7.13 -28.22 -13.52
C GLY A 115 6.32 -29.14 -12.58
N GLU A 116 6.85 -29.45 -11.42
CA GLU A 116 6.19 -30.29 -10.40
C GLU A 116 5.21 -29.52 -9.53
N VAL A 117 5.38 -28.19 -9.39
CA VAL A 117 4.53 -27.33 -8.54
C VAL A 117 3.04 -27.58 -8.79
N THR A 118 2.62 -27.63 -10.05
CA THR A 118 1.21 -27.81 -10.42
C THR A 118 0.65 -29.21 -10.17
N SER A 119 1.50 -30.17 -9.79
CA SER A 119 1.13 -31.56 -9.47
C SER A 119 0.92 -31.78 -7.97
N HIS A 120 1.29 -30.80 -7.14
CA HIS A 120 1.16 -30.85 -5.69
C HIS A 120 -0.03 -30.00 -5.21
N SER A 121 -0.34 -30.06 -3.93
CA SER A 121 -1.35 -29.25 -3.27
C SER A 121 -0.69 -28.40 -2.20
N TYR A 122 -1.09 -27.12 -2.13
CA TYR A 122 -0.57 -26.16 -1.16
C TYR A 122 -1.73 -25.43 -0.48
N ASP A 123 -1.51 -25.04 0.77
CA ASP A 123 -2.44 -24.25 1.58
C ASP A 123 -2.09 -22.76 1.54
N LEU A 124 -0.80 -22.45 1.29
CA LEU A 124 -0.26 -21.10 1.15
C LEU A 124 0.90 -21.12 0.16
N ALA A 125 1.04 -20.07 -0.65
CA ALA A 125 2.25 -19.79 -1.39
C ALA A 125 2.91 -18.52 -0.86
N ILE A 126 4.24 -18.50 -0.77
CA ILE A 126 5.04 -17.32 -0.42
C ILE A 126 5.79 -16.89 -1.68
N ASP A 127 5.53 -15.66 -2.11
CA ASP A 127 6.23 -15.03 -3.23
C ASP A 127 7.45 -14.26 -2.69
N ALA A 128 8.62 -14.84 -2.84
CA ALA A 128 9.91 -14.27 -2.48
C ALA A 128 10.84 -14.21 -3.71
N VAL A 129 10.28 -13.84 -4.88
CA VAL A 129 11.06 -13.83 -6.13
C VAL A 129 11.73 -12.49 -6.35
N LEU A 130 10.97 -11.39 -6.31
CA LEU A 130 11.46 -10.02 -6.55
C LEU A 130 10.92 -9.08 -5.46
N GLY A 131 11.81 -8.32 -4.80
CA GLY A 131 11.48 -7.19 -3.92
C GLY A 131 11.85 -5.86 -4.57
N ILE A 132 12.18 -4.81 -3.79
CA ILE A 132 12.53 -3.46 -4.27
C ILE A 132 13.68 -3.43 -5.30
N GLY A 133 14.49 -4.47 -5.40
CA GLY A 133 15.56 -4.62 -6.40
C GLY A 133 15.09 -5.23 -7.72
N GLY A 134 13.82 -5.61 -7.82
CA GLY A 134 13.24 -6.23 -8.99
C GLY A 134 13.06 -5.27 -10.16
N ARG A 135 12.79 -5.84 -11.34
CA ARG A 135 12.34 -5.08 -12.52
C ARG A 135 10.85 -5.34 -12.73
N PRO A 136 10.10 -4.40 -13.32
CA PRO A 136 8.73 -4.63 -13.73
C PRO A 136 8.59 -5.87 -14.62
N GLY A 137 7.50 -6.60 -14.42
CA GLY A 137 7.21 -7.84 -15.14
C GLY A 137 7.79 -9.10 -14.50
N ILE A 138 7.17 -10.23 -14.79
CA ILE A 138 7.56 -11.55 -14.29
C ILE A 138 7.80 -12.52 -15.45
N PRO A 139 8.68 -13.54 -15.26
CA PRO A 139 8.89 -14.56 -16.30
C PRO A 139 7.64 -15.42 -16.52
N GLN A 140 7.45 -15.90 -17.74
CA GLN A 140 6.29 -16.70 -18.14
C GLN A 140 6.06 -17.95 -17.25
N SER A 141 7.14 -18.51 -16.68
CA SER A 141 7.05 -19.64 -15.75
C SER A 141 6.30 -19.24 -14.47
N LEU A 142 6.57 -18.04 -13.95
CA LEU A 142 5.90 -17.51 -12.76
C LEU A 142 4.46 -17.07 -13.07
N GLU A 143 4.19 -16.48 -14.23
CA GLU A 143 2.81 -16.16 -14.67
C GLU A 143 1.92 -17.40 -14.71
N ARG A 144 2.44 -18.54 -15.17
CA ARG A 144 1.71 -19.81 -15.20
C ARG A 144 1.41 -20.32 -13.79
N ILE A 145 2.36 -20.19 -12.87
CA ILE A 145 2.18 -20.59 -11.46
C ILE A 145 1.17 -19.66 -10.78
N ASP A 146 1.28 -18.34 -10.96
CA ASP A 146 0.31 -17.38 -10.42
C ASP A 146 -1.12 -17.67 -10.91
N THR A 147 -1.27 -17.91 -12.23
CA THR A 147 -2.56 -18.29 -12.81
C THR A 147 -3.10 -19.58 -12.21
N TRP A 148 -2.25 -20.56 -11.98
CA TRP A 148 -2.63 -21.84 -11.37
C TRP A 148 -3.00 -21.70 -9.90
N LEU A 149 -2.26 -20.91 -9.12
CA LEU A 149 -2.56 -20.59 -7.71
C LEU A 149 -3.93 -19.93 -7.58
N ARG A 150 -4.19 -18.90 -8.41
CA ARG A 150 -5.49 -18.20 -8.44
C ARG A 150 -6.65 -19.12 -8.82
N ALA A 151 -6.46 -19.98 -9.83
CA ALA A 151 -7.49 -20.92 -10.26
C ALA A 151 -7.88 -21.93 -9.17
N ARG A 152 -6.97 -22.19 -8.24
CA ARG A 152 -7.18 -23.09 -7.08
C ARG A 152 -7.49 -22.36 -5.78
N GLN A 153 -7.57 -21.03 -5.83
CA GLN A 153 -7.82 -20.18 -4.66
C GLN A 153 -6.78 -20.38 -3.55
N ILE A 154 -5.52 -20.70 -3.92
CA ILE A 154 -4.41 -20.80 -2.98
C ILE A 154 -3.94 -19.36 -2.69
N PRO A 155 -4.00 -18.89 -1.45
CA PRO A 155 -3.56 -17.53 -1.12
C PRO A 155 -2.05 -17.38 -1.32
N VAL A 156 -1.64 -16.19 -1.74
CA VAL A 156 -0.23 -15.82 -1.90
C VAL A 156 0.12 -14.73 -0.89
N LEU A 157 1.16 -14.97 -0.10
CA LEU A 157 1.82 -13.97 0.75
C LEU A 157 3.05 -13.45 0.00
N ALA A 158 3.04 -12.20 -0.41
CA ALA A 158 4.21 -11.56 -1.01
C ALA A 158 5.16 -11.01 0.06
N VAL A 159 6.45 -11.24 -0.14
CA VAL A 159 7.53 -10.69 0.67
C VAL A 159 7.97 -9.38 0.08
N ASP A 160 7.90 -8.31 0.87
CA ASP A 160 8.18 -6.92 0.53
C ASP A 160 7.16 -6.31 -0.45
N LEU A 161 7.04 -6.85 -1.65
CA LEU A 161 6.03 -6.47 -2.65
C LEU A 161 5.74 -7.66 -3.60
N PRO A 162 4.56 -7.73 -4.21
CA PRO A 162 4.28 -8.73 -5.24
C PRO A 162 5.30 -8.66 -6.38
N SER A 163 5.93 -9.80 -6.67
CA SER A 163 6.94 -9.88 -7.71
C SER A 163 6.44 -9.35 -9.04
N GLY A 164 7.24 -8.51 -9.68
CA GLY A 164 6.95 -7.86 -10.97
C GLY A 164 6.32 -6.48 -10.86
N LEU A 165 5.99 -5.98 -9.67
CA LEU A 165 5.66 -4.58 -9.47
C LEU A 165 6.93 -3.72 -9.44
N ASP A 166 6.80 -2.47 -9.89
CA ASP A 166 7.81 -1.44 -9.68
C ASP A 166 7.56 -0.75 -8.34
N ALA A 167 8.54 -0.82 -7.44
CA ALA A 167 8.43 -0.24 -6.10
C ALA A 167 8.12 1.27 -6.12
N ASN A 168 8.59 1.99 -7.13
CA ASN A 168 8.55 3.45 -7.23
C ASN A 168 7.32 4.00 -7.97
N SER A 169 6.44 3.13 -8.50
CA SER A 169 5.29 3.59 -9.28
C SER A 169 4.04 2.73 -9.06
N GLY A 170 2.93 3.18 -9.63
CA GLY A 170 1.68 2.41 -9.70
C GLY A 170 1.52 1.65 -11.02
N GLU A 171 2.53 1.65 -11.89
CA GLU A 171 2.48 1.00 -13.19
C GLU A 171 2.64 -0.52 -13.06
N VAL A 172 1.95 -1.27 -13.90
CA VAL A 172 1.97 -2.74 -13.90
C VAL A 172 2.10 -3.25 -15.32
N GLU A 173 3.12 -4.09 -15.57
CA GLU A 173 3.26 -4.85 -16.80
C GLU A 173 2.67 -6.27 -16.59
N SER A 174 3.32 -7.08 -15.77
CA SER A 174 2.81 -8.37 -15.28
C SER A 174 3.38 -8.60 -13.87
N CYS A 175 2.57 -9.15 -12.96
CA CYS A 175 2.97 -9.35 -11.58
C CYS A 175 2.24 -10.53 -10.95
N VAL A 176 2.72 -10.97 -9.80
CA VAL A 176 2.03 -11.92 -8.93
C VAL A 176 0.81 -11.23 -8.30
N HIS A 177 -0.27 -11.97 -8.11
CA HIS A 177 -1.48 -11.52 -7.42
C HIS A 177 -1.43 -11.98 -5.97
N ALA A 178 -0.99 -11.13 -5.07
CA ALA A 178 -0.95 -11.45 -3.65
C ALA A 178 -2.34 -11.27 -3.01
N ALA A 179 -2.67 -12.20 -2.10
CA ALA A 179 -3.79 -12.03 -1.18
C ALA A 179 -3.35 -11.22 0.05
N TYR A 180 -2.07 -11.32 0.39
CA TYR A 180 -1.42 -10.64 1.51
C TYR A 180 -0.03 -10.19 1.08
N THR A 181 0.39 -9.03 1.58
CA THR A 181 1.78 -8.54 1.41
C THR A 181 2.31 -8.10 2.76
N ILE A 182 3.49 -8.59 3.13
CA ILE A 182 4.25 -8.08 4.28
C ILE A 182 5.43 -7.28 3.76
N THR A 183 5.50 -6.01 4.14
CA THR A 183 6.58 -5.11 3.77
C THR A 183 7.28 -4.58 5.01
N PHE A 184 8.48 -4.02 4.88
CA PHE A 184 9.35 -3.77 6.02
C PHE A 184 9.57 -2.27 6.25
N SER A 185 9.29 -1.83 7.49
CA SER A 185 9.42 -0.48 8.06
C SER A 185 8.72 0.64 7.28
N SER A 186 8.53 0.52 5.97
CA SER A 186 7.84 1.52 5.14
C SER A 186 7.02 0.91 4.04
N LEU A 187 6.01 1.62 3.58
CA LEU A 187 5.32 1.36 2.33
C LEU A 187 6.20 1.77 1.14
N LYS A 188 5.94 1.19 -0.03
CA LYS A 188 6.49 1.61 -1.32
C LYS A 188 5.35 2.16 -2.17
N TRP A 189 5.64 2.96 -3.19
CA TRP A 189 4.60 3.56 -4.02
C TRP A 189 3.66 2.54 -4.67
N CYS A 190 4.16 1.36 -5.05
CA CYS A 190 3.32 0.29 -5.61
C CYS A 190 2.25 -0.23 -4.64
N HIS A 191 2.43 -0.06 -3.33
CA HIS A 191 1.45 -0.50 -2.34
C HIS A 191 0.21 0.39 -2.28
N ILE A 192 0.32 1.66 -2.67
CA ILE A 192 -0.74 2.66 -2.55
C ILE A 192 -1.20 3.23 -3.89
N ALA A 193 -0.32 3.24 -4.90
CA ALA A 193 -0.64 3.77 -6.22
C ALA A 193 -1.36 2.74 -7.10
N HIS A 194 -2.44 3.18 -7.75
CA HIS A 194 -3.17 2.33 -8.71
C HIS A 194 -2.55 2.39 -10.11
N PRO A 195 -2.57 1.27 -10.88
CA PRO A 195 -3.25 0.00 -10.58
C PRO A 195 -2.48 -0.99 -9.69
N ALA A 196 -1.20 -0.77 -9.36
CA ALA A 196 -0.33 -1.71 -8.63
C ALA A 196 -0.91 -2.14 -7.27
N ALA A 197 -1.44 -1.21 -6.48
CA ALA A 197 -2.03 -1.49 -5.18
C ALA A 197 -3.10 -2.60 -5.17
N ARG A 198 -3.76 -2.86 -6.31
CA ARG A 198 -4.76 -3.93 -6.45
C ARG A 198 -4.18 -5.34 -6.35
N TYR A 199 -2.89 -5.49 -6.54
CA TYR A 199 -2.18 -6.77 -6.55
C TYR A 199 -1.52 -7.09 -5.21
N CYS A 200 -1.52 -6.13 -4.26
CA CYS A 200 -0.89 -6.29 -2.95
C CYS A 200 -1.77 -7.01 -1.92
N GLY A 201 -3.09 -7.08 -2.15
CA GLY A 201 -4.02 -7.68 -1.20
C GLY A 201 -4.08 -6.92 0.14
N GLU A 202 -4.19 -7.66 1.23
CA GLU A 202 -4.09 -7.10 2.57
C GLU A 202 -2.63 -6.81 2.91
N LEU A 203 -2.35 -5.57 3.32
CA LEU A 203 -0.99 -5.06 3.49
C LEU A 203 -0.63 -4.94 4.96
N GLU A 204 0.50 -5.54 5.35
CA GLU A 204 1.10 -5.40 6.67
C GLU A 204 2.47 -4.74 6.57
N VAL A 205 2.68 -3.67 7.34
CA VAL A 205 4.00 -3.05 7.50
C VAL A 205 4.61 -3.58 8.80
N HIS A 206 5.69 -4.34 8.69
CA HIS A 206 6.43 -4.84 9.83
C HIS A 206 7.67 -4.00 10.08
N ASP A 207 7.76 -3.39 11.25
CA ASP A 207 8.94 -2.60 11.60
C ASP A 207 10.15 -3.49 11.89
N ILE A 208 11.21 -3.30 11.11
CA ILE A 208 12.51 -3.99 11.29
C ILE A 208 13.59 -3.04 11.82
N GLY A 209 13.22 -1.82 12.23
CA GLY A 209 14.10 -0.84 12.83
C GLY A 209 14.82 0.07 11.83
N LEU A 210 14.26 0.30 10.64
CA LEU A 210 14.78 1.29 9.70
C LEU A 210 14.24 2.68 10.02
N ASP A 211 15.13 3.67 10.10
CA ASP A 211 14.79 5.06 10.26
C ASP A 211 14.81 5.81 8.92
N PHE A 212 13.73 6.56 8.66
CA PHE A 212 13.55 7.39 7.46
C PHE A 212 13.65 8.89 7.75
N VAL A 213 14.29 9.24 8.85
CA VAL A 213 14.64 10.61 9.22
C VAL A 213 16.15 10.76 9.33
N ASP A 214 16.66 11.97 9.16
CA ASP A 214 18.04 12.30 9.38
C ASP A 214 18.35 12.55 10.88
N ASP A 215 19.61 12.93 11.19
CA ASP A 215 20.05 13.20 12.55
C ASP A 215 19.36 14.43 13.19
N ASP A 216 18.77 15.32 12.39
CA ASP A 216 18.01 16.49 12.82
C ASP A 216 16.50 16.17 12.97
N GLY A 217 16.05 14.95 12.61
CA GLY A 217 14.68 14.47 12.67
C GLY A 217 13.81 14.91 11.49
N GLU A 218 14.42 15.42 10.43
CA GLU A 218 13.74 15.74 9.18
C GLU A 218 13.59 14.48 8.32
N CYS A 219 12.47 14.35 7.59
CA CYS A 219 12.29 13.25 6.65
C CYS A 219 13.37 13.26 5.58
N LEU A 220 13.90 12.08 5.27
CA LEU A 220 14.82 11.92 4.16
C LEU A 220 14.17 12.29 2.83
N ASP A 221 15.00 12.64 1.85
CA ASP A 221 14.55 12.82 0.47
C ASP A 221 13.82 11.55 -0.03
N ASP A 222 12.76 11.73 -0.81
CA ASP A 222 11.91 10.67 -1.36
C ASP A 222 11.15 9.81 -0.31
N VAL A 223 10.87 10.39 0.85
CA VAL A 223 10.00 9.83 1.88
C VAL A 223 8.75 10.71 2.05
N ASP A 224 7.59 10.13 1.86
CA ASP A 224 6.30 10.76 2.07
C ASP A 224 5.54 10.11 3.23
N GLU A 225 4.54 10.80 3.74
CA GLU A 225 3.65 10.26 4.77
C GLU A 225 2.34 9.75 4.16
N TYR A 226 1.96 8.54 4.50
CA TYR A 226 0.66 7.96 4.16
C TYR A 226 -0.25 7.95 5.39
N CYS A 227 -1.44 8.51 5.21
CA CYS A 227 -2.48 8.52 6.22
C CYS A 227 -3.61 7.56 5.79
N ASP A 228 -3.84 6.52 6.54
CA ASP A 228 -4.94 5.60 6.30
C ASP A 228 -6.31 6.17 6.71
N LEU A 229 -7.39 5.42 6.41
CA LEU A 229 -8.75 5.86 6.72
C LEU A 229 -9.01 6.00 8.24
N ALA A 230 -8.38 5.20 9.08
CA ALA A 230 -8.55 5.25 10.52
C ALA A 230 -7.85 6.49 11.09
N GLU A 231 -6.64 6.77 10.63
CA GLU A 231 -5.89 7.97 10.97
C GLU A 231 -6.61 9.23 10.46
N MET A 232 -7.08 9.23 9.21
CA MET A 232 -7.93 10.32 8.68
C MET A 232 -9.16 10.54 9.54
N ALA A 233 -9.82 9.48 10.02
CA ALA A 233 -10.99 9.60 10.88
C ALA A 233 -10.65 10.27 12.22
N SER A 234 -9.44 10.04 12.76
CA SER A 234 -8.98 10.69 14.00
C SER A 234 -8.69 12.18 13.81
N LEU A 235 -8.26 12.58 12.60
CA LEU A 235 -8.00 13.96 12.22
C LEU A 235 -9.28 14.71 11.82
N TRP A 236 -10.40 13.99 11.62
CA TRP A 236 -11.65 14.58 11.18
C TRP A 236 -12.23 15.52 12.25
N PRO A 237 -12.47 16.81 11.94
CA PRO A 237 -12.94 17.76 12.93
C PRO A 237 -14.39 17.46 13.35
N VAL A 238 -14.55 16.93 14.55
CA VAL A 238 -15.85 16.72 15.16
C VAL A 238 -16.32 18.03 15.82
N PRO A 239 -17.58 18.49 15.55
CA PRO A 239 -18.10 19.71 16.16
C PRO A 239 -18.10 19.68 17.69
N GLY A 240 -17.50 20.67 18.32
CA GLY A 240 -17.59 20.91 19.74
C GLY A 240 -18.86 21.69 20.14
N ALA A 241 -19.20 21.70 21.42
CA ALA A 241 -20.40 22.37 21.93
C ALA A 241 -20.40 23.91 21.77
N LEU A 242 -19.23 24.51 21.57
CA LEU A 242 -19.03 25.94 21.41
C LEU A 242 -18.72 26.36 19.95
N ASP A 243 -18.72 25.40 19.04
CA ASP A 243 -18.44 25.69 17.63
C ASP A 243 -19.61 26.37 16.94
N ASP A 244 -19.27 27.30 16.07
CA ASP A 244 -20.21 27.96 15.17
C ASP A 244 -19.79 27.80 13.70
N LYS A 245 -20.61 28.33 12.80
CA LYS A 245 -20.37 28.25 11.36
C LYS A 245 -19.09 28.95 10.88
N TYR A 246 -18.50 29.82 11.70
CA TYR A 246 -17.27 30.54 11.36
C TYR A 246 -16.04 29.93 12.02
N SER A 247 -16.16 29.42 13.27
CA SER A 247 -15.05 28.75 13.97
C SER A 247 -14.62 27.48 13.23
N ARG A 248 -15.58 26.77 12.59
CA ARG A 248 -15.33 25.56 11.79
C ARG A 248 -14.92 25.84 10.35
N GLY A 249 -14.80 27.08 9.94
CA GLY A 249 -14.40 27.49 8.62
C GLY A 249 -15.50 27.44 7.56
N VAL A 250 -15.28 28.21 6.52
CA VAL A 250 -16.16 28.32 5.33
C VAL A 250 -15.43 27.81 4.12
N VAL A 251 -16.03 26.84 3.44
CA VAL A 251 -15.55 26.33 2.16
C VAL A 251 -16.27 27.01 1.02
N GLY A 252 -15.53 27.65 0.12
CA GLY A 252 -16.04 28.22 -1.12
C GLY A 252 -16.00 27.18 -2.25
N ILE A 253 -17.09 27.10 -2.98
CA ILE A 253 -17.20 26.22 -4.16
C ILE A 253 -17.39 27.08 -5.39
N ASP A 254 -16.43 27.01 -6.27
CA ASP A 254 -16.49 27.64 -7.59
C ASP A 254 -16.23 26.59 -8.67
N THR A 255 -17.24 25.75 -8.90
CA THR A 255 -17.24 24.63 -9.83
C THR A 255 -18.45 24.68 -10.75
N GLY A 256 -18.38 23.91 -11.82
CA GLY A 256 -19.45 23.82 -12.80
C GLY A 256 -19.49 24.96 -13.81
N SER A 257 -20.25 24.73 -14.85
CA SER A 257 -20.62 25.69 -15.92
C SER A 257 -22.04 25.34 -16.40
N GLU A 258 -22.62 26.18 -17.25
CA GLU A 258 -23.90 25.85 -17.88
C GLU A 258 -23.88 24.50 -18.63
N LYS A 259 -22.71 24.18 -19.21
CA LYS A 259 -22.49 22.92 -19.90
C LYS A 259 -22.34 21.72 -18.93
N PHE A 260 -21.77 21.95 -17.74
CA PHE A 260 -21.50 20.93 -16.74
C PHE A 260 -22.07 21.29 -15.35
N PRO A 261 -23.38 21.48 -15.23
CA PRO A 261 -24.00 21.90 -13.96
C PRO A 261 -23.87 20.84 -12.84
N GLY A 262 -23.78 19.57 -13.22
CA GLY A 262 -23.59 18.46 -12.28
C GLY A 262 -22.32 18.57 -11.45
N ALA A 263 -21.24 19.12 -12.02
CA ALA A 263 -19.97 19.30 -11.30
C ALA A 263 -20.13 20.27 -10.10
N ALA A 264 -20.95 21.33 -10.27
CA ALA A 264 -21.26 22.25 -9.18
C ALA A 264 -22.04 21.55 -8.05
N VAL A 265 -23.04 20.75 -8.40
CA VAL A 265 -23.86 20.00 -7.43
C VAL A 265 -22.99 19.00 -6.67
N LEU A 266 -22.14 18.23 -7.37
CA LEU A 266 -21.24 17.27 -6.76
C LEU A 266 -20.21 17.95 -5.84
N GLY A 267 -19.63 19.07 -6.26
CA GLY A 267 -18.70 19.85 -5.45
C GLY A 267 -19.34 20.33 -4.14
N VAL A 268 -20.53 20.88 -4.22
CA VAL A 268 -21.29 21.36 -3.06
C VAL A 268 -21.67 20.20 -2.12
N LEU A 269 -22.21 19.09 -2.65
CA LEU A 269 -22.60 17.94 -1.84
C LEU A 269 -21.38 17.25 -1.21
N GLY A 270 -20.28 17.19 -1.93
CA GLY A 270 -19.00 16.71 -1.39
C GLY A 270 -18.54 17.55 -0.20
N ALA A 271 -18.47 18.88 -0.40
CA ALA A 271 -18.07 19.81 0.65
C ALA A 271 -18.97 19.75 1.89
N LEU A 272 -20.28 19.64 1.73
CA LEU A 272 -21.20 19.52 2.88
C LEU A 272 -20.93 18.24 3.71
N ARG A 273 -20.49 17.15 3.07
CA ARG A 273 -20.18 15.89 3.74
C ARG A 273 -18.86 15.91 4.50
N THR A 274 -17.95 16.84 4.17
CA THR A 274 -16.70 17.00 4.94
C THR A 274 -16.91 17.74 6.26
N GLY A 275 -18.12 18.29 6.49
CA GLY A 275 -18.52 18.88 7.77
C GLY A 275 -17.96 20.27 8.08
N PRO A 276 -17.75 21.17 7.08
CA PRO A 276 -17.36 22.56 7.37
C PRO A 276 -18.48 23.30 8.08
N GLY A 277 -18.15 24.43 8.72
CA GLY A 277 -19.14 25.29 9.35
C GLY A 277 -20.13 25.89 8.36
N MET A 278 -19.70 26.16 7.13
CA MET A 278 -20.52 26.68 6.05
C MET A 278 -19.96 26.31 4.69
N VAL A 279 -20.84 26.02 3.74
CA VAL A 279 -20.49 25.92 2.31
C VAL A 279 -21.05 27.13 1.59
N ARG A 280 -20.21 27.83 0.82
CA ARG A 280 -20.58 28.96 -0.01
C ARG A 280 -20.36 28.62 -1.47
N PHE A 281 -21.40 28.82 -2.30
CA PHE A 281 -21.30 28.63 -3.74
C PHE A 281 -21.17 29.99 -4.47
N SER A 282 -20.08 30.18 -5.21
CA SER A 282 -19.74 31.36 -5.97
C SER A 282 -19.56 31.07 -7.47
N GLY A 283 -20.12 29.99 -7.95
CA GLY A 283 -20.12 29.59 -9.37
C GLY A 283 -21.22 30.29 -10.18
N PRO A 284 -21.50 29.85 -11.43
CA PRO A 284 -22.43 30.44 -12.35
C PRO A 284 -23.85 30.58 -11.78
N SER A 285 -24.48 31.75 -12.00
CA SER A 285 -25.83 32.04 -11.48
C SER A 285 -26.92 31.13 -12.04
N ALA A 286 -26.77 30.64 -13.25
CA ALA A 286 -27.71 29.69 -13.89
C ALA A 286 -27.88 28.39 -13.13
N ILE A 287 -26.89 28.03 -12.28
CA ILE A 287 -26.88 26.73 -11.52
C ILE A 287 -27.41 26.91 -10.10
N MET A 288 -27.51 28.13 -9.59
CA MET A 288 -27.85 28.39 -8.17
C MET A 288 -29.16 27.74 -7.73
N ALA A 289 -30.18 27.77 -8.59
CA ALA A 289 -31.46 27.14 -8.28
C ALA A 289 -31.35 25.60 -8.10
N PHE A 290 -30.50 24.94 -8.91
CA PHE A 290 -30.20 23.52 -8.76
C PHE A 290 -29.50 23.21 -7.45
N ILE A 291 -28.52 24.06 -7.06
CA ILE A 291 -27.82 23.93 -5.81
C ILE A 291 -28.79 24.01 -4.62
N LEU A 292 -29.59 25.08 -4.58
CA LEU A 292 -30.52 25.31 -3.48
C LEU A 292 -31.62 24.24 -3.38
N SER A 293 -32.04 23.66 -4.51
CA SER A 293 -32.99 22.56 -4.51
C SER A 293 -32.47 21.28 -3.87
N ARG A 294 -31.16 21.06 -3.87
CA ARG A 294 -30.47 19.87 -3.34
C ARG A 294 -29.81 20.12 -1.99
N ALA A 295 -29.39 21.34 -1.74
CA ALA A 295 -28.61 21.74 -0.58
C ALA A 295 -29.04 23.16 -0.11
N PRO A 296 -30.20 23.31 0.53
CA PRO A 296 -30.74 24.61 0.93
C PRO A 296 -29.89 25.30 2.02
N SER A 297 -29.00 24.59 2.68
CA SER A 297 -28.06 25.14 3.67
C SER A 297 -26.88 25.89 3.07
N VAL A 298 -26.69 25.81 1.73
CA VAL A 298 -25.59 26.49 1.03
C VAL A 298 -25.88 27.97 0.90
N VAL A 299 -24.88 28.78 1.20
CA VAL A 299 -24.95 30.24 1.01
C VAL A 299 -24.48 30.60 -0.41
N ILE A 300 -25.30 31.32 -1.13
CA ILE A 300 -24.99 31.76 -2.51
C ILE A 300 -24.26 33.08 -2.49
N GLY A 301 -23.27 33.23 -3.38
CA GLY A 301 -22.55 34.48 -3.66
C GLY A 301 -21.25 34.63 -2.90
N GLU A 302 -20.62 35.81 -3.13
CA GLU A 302 -19.30 36.14 -2.56
C GLU A 302 -19.36 36.35 -1.04
N GLY A 303 -18.22 36.24 -0.37
CA GLY A 303 -18.07 36.50 1.05
C GLY A 303 -16.83 35.82 1.62
N ARG A 304 -16.68 35.87 2.94
CA ARG A 304 -15.52 35.24 3.63
C ARG A 304 -15.49 33.74 3.37
N VAL A 305 -14.31 33.25 2.96
CA VAL A 305 -13.99 31.84 2.68
C VAL A 305 -12.56 31.58 3.14
N GLN A 306 -12.30 30.46 3.80
CA GLN A 306 -10.97 30.05 4.23
C GLN A 306 -10.33 29.04 3.25
N SER A 307 -11.14 28.30 2.52
CA SER A 307 -10.67 27.28 1.59
C SER A 307 -11.56 27.24 0.34
N TRP A 308 -10.96 27.02 -0.82
CA TRP A 308 -11.68 26.97 -2.10
C TRP A 308 -11.54 25.62 -2.78
N VAL A 309 -12.65 25.15 -3.34
CA VAL A 309 -12.69 24.07 -4.33
C VAL A 309 -13.08 24.68 -5.66
N ILE A 310 -12.19 24.61 -6.64
CA ILE A 310 -12.32 25.30 -7.93
C ILE A 310 -11.97 24.40 -9.11
N GLY A 311 -12.45 24.75 -10.29
CA GLY A 311 -12.00 24.19 -11.57
C GLY A 311 -12.87 23.09 -12.15
N SER A 312 -13.39 22.19 -11.33
CA SER A 312 -14.20 21.07 -11.83
C SER A 312 -15.41 21.55 -12.62
N GLY A 313 -15.54 21.09 -13.87
CA GLY A 313 -16.66 21.45 -14.75
C GLY A 313 -16.60 22.87 -15.33
N TRP A 314 -15.49 23.59 -15.22
CA TRP A 314 -15.34 24.91 -15.84
C TRP A 314 -15.28 24.85 -17.38
N GLY A 315 -14.78 23.72 -17.94
CA GLY A 315 -14.51 23.60 -19.36
C GLY A 315 -13.24 24.35 -19.79
N THR A 316 -13.04 24.49 -21.10
CA THR A 316 -11.90 25.20 -21.69
C THR A 316 -12.34 26.62 -22.08
N HIS A 317 -12.05 27.61 -21.24
CA HIS A 317 -12.32 29.03 -21.52
C HIS A 317 -11.09 29.89 -21.19
N ASP A 318 -10.84 30.91 -21.99
CA ASP A 318 -9.69 31.82 -21.82
C ASP A 318 -9.72 32.58 -20.47
N GLY A 319 -10.87 32.76 -19.84
CA GLY A 319 -11.04 33.41 -18.55
C GLY A 319 -10.80 32.53 -17.32
N ASN A 320 -10.49 31.24 -17.49
CA ASN A 320 -10.29 30.32 -16.34
C ASN A 320 -9.04 30.65 -15.52
N ALA A 321 -7.99 31.19 -16.16
CA ALA A 321 -6.77 31.60 -15.47
C ALA A 321 -7.02 32.80 -14.54
N ASP A 322 -7.79 33.79 -15.01
CA ASP A 322 -8.17 34.96 -14.22
C ASP A 322 -9.08 34.57 -13.06
N ARG A 323 -10.04 33.68 -13.30
CA ARG A 323 -10.95 33.15 -12.29
C ARG A 323 -10.18 32.36 -11.21
N PHE A 324 -9.19 31.56 -11.61
CA PHE A 324 -8.29 30.88 -10.70
C PHE A 324 -7.52 31.90 -9.85
N SER A 325 -6.87 32.88 -10.48
CA SER A 325 -6.06 33.90 -9.81
C SER A 325 -6.87 34.70 -8.80
N GLN A 326 -8.12 35.03 -9.12
CA GLN A 326 -9.03 35.73 -8.20
C GLN A 326 -9.33 34.92 -6.94
N ARG A 327 -9.49 33.59 -7.06
CA ARG A 327 -9.75 32.71 -5.90
C ARG A 327 -8.49 32.42 -5.10
N ALA A 328 -7.34 32.30 -5.75
CA ALA A 328 -6.05 32.07 -5.11
C ALA A 328 -5.51 33.31 -4.36
N ALA A 329 -5.93 34.51 -4.77
CA ALA A 329 -5.45 35.78 -4.19
C ALA A 329 -6.24 36.22 -2.94
N LEU A 330 -7.22 35.45 -2.45
CA LEU A 330 -8.00 35.85 -1.29
C LEU A 330 -7.19 35.74 0.00
N PRO A 331 -7.14 36.81 0.82
CA PRO A 331 -6.47 36.76 2.11
C PRO A 331 -7.23 35.79 3.05
N SER A 332 -6.46 35.03 3.78
CA SER A 332 -6.88 34.15 4.87
C SER A 332 -7.65 34.90 5.98
#